data_ff9a238ac6c5761c47df5a42e948c899
#
_entry.id   ff9a238ac6c5761c47df5a42e948c899
#
_cell.length_a   1.000
_cell.length_b   1.000
_cell.length_c   1.000
_cell.angle_alpha   90.00
_cell.angle_beta   90.00
_cell.angle_gamma   90.00
#
_symmetry.space_group_name_H-M   'P 1'
#
loop_
_entity.id
_entity.type
_entity.pdbx_description
1 polymer ?
#
loop_
_entity_poly.entity_id
_entity_poly.type
_entity_poly.pdbx_seq_one_letter_code
_entity_poly.pdbx_strand_id
1 'polypeptide(L)'
;MAINENGLVSSEWLYTKLQSCGAFELSGQAADDAVRESGLILFDATYFLTDKTRDPYAEYVDERLPGSRFFDITTIADMSSDWPNTVPCVQEFEKAVQALGCNSDHFIVAYDRLGLFSAARVWWLFRHFGHESVAVLDGGLVKWKAGQLPLVSGDVEFPAGNFKASVRPSLLRSAEQVQAIVASKPSTSVQIVDARGAGRFAGNSQEPRAGLRAGHIPGSYNLPYDRLLNEDKTYKSEAEIRKILDDAGISLDKPIVTSCGSGVTACILSLAFERLGAKDTALFDGSWTEWGSRKEFPVSTLDDS
;
A
#
# COMPACT_ATOMS: atom_id res chain seq x y z
N MET A 1 -18.23 -5.18 18.20
CA MET A 1 -17.13 -6.11 17.84
C MET A 1 -15.93 -5.25 17.54
N ALA A 2 -14.80 -5.51 18.19
CA ALA A 2 -13.59 -4.70 17.98
C ALA A 2 -13.21 -4.73 16.50
N ILE A 3 -13.15 -3.56 15.89
CA ILE A 3 -12.47 -3.33 14.62
C ILE A 3 -11.05 -3.84 14.87
N ASN A 4 -10.55 -4.68 13.98
CA ASN A 4 -9.21 -5.23 14.15
C ASN A 4 -8.24 -4.03 14.11
N GLU A 5 -7.73 -3.60 15.26
CA GLU A 5 -6.96 -2.37 15.48
C GLU A 5 -5.65 -2.35 14.68
N ASN A 6 -5.36 -3.41 13.91
CA ASN A 6 -4.06 -3.68 13.29
C ASN A 6 -4.02 -3.48 11.77
N GLY A 7 -4.92 -2.70 11.16
CA GLY A 7 -4.84 -2.35 9.73
C GLY A 7 -5.11 -3.50 8.74
N LEU A 8 -5.53 -4.70 9.19
CA LEU A 8 -5.99 -5.81 8.34
C LEU A 8 -7.39 -6.29 8.74
N VAL A 9 -8.14 -6.75 7.73
CA VAL A 9 -9.42 -7.46 7.92
C VAL A 9 -9.41 -8.75 7.11
N SER A 10 -10.04 -9.82 7.63
CA SER A 10 -10.17 -11.08 6.90
C SER A 10 -11.34 -11.05 5.92
N SER A 11 -11.33 -11.98 4.96
CA SER A 11 -12.45 -12.19 4.03
C SER A 11 -13.75 -12.55 4.79
N GLU A 12 -13.66 -13.34 5.86
CA GLU A 12 -14.82 -13.75 6.68
C GLU A 12 -15.41 -12.54 7.42
N TRP A 13 -14.55 -11.67 7.96
CA TRP A 13 -15.03 -10.44 8.62
C TRP A 13 -15.76 -9.54 7.62
N LEU A 14 -15.14 -9.30 6.44
CA LEU A 14 -15.74 -8.45 5.42
C LEU A 14 -17.02 -9.04 4.87
N TYR A 15 -17.05 -10.36 4.60
CA TYR A 15 -18.27 -11.06 4.18
C TYR A 15 -19.40 -10.86 5.17
N THR A 16 -19.13 -11.05 6.47
CA THR A 16 -20.14 -10.84 7.52
C THR A 16 -20.67 -9.40 7.53
N LYS A 17 -19.81 -8.41 7.32
CA LYS A 17 -20.20 -7.00 7.23
C LYS A 17 -21.09 -6.72 6.02
N LEU A 18 -20.72 -7.20 4.84
CA LEU A 18 -21.50 -7.06 3.62
C LEU A 18 -22.86 -7.77 3.72
N GLN A 19 -22.89 -8.95 4.34
CA GLN A 19 -24.13 -9.67 4.60
C GLN A 19 -25.04 -8.90 5.55
N SER A 20 -24.49 -8.32 6.62
CA SER A 20 -25.28 -7.60 7.64
C SER A 20 -25.93 -6.31 7.11
N CYS A 21 -25.40 -5.70 6.05
CA CYS A 21 -26.04 -4.55 5.39
C CYS A 21 -26.91 -4.94 4.18
N GLY A 22 -27.11 -6.23 3.92
CA GLY A 22 -27.98 -6.72 2.83
C GLY A 22 -27.34 -6.63 1.44
N ALA A 23 -26.02 -6.43 1.33
CA ALA A 23 -25.36 -6.24 0.05
C ALA A 23 -25.50 -7.43 -0.92
N PHE A 24 -25.72 -8.64 -0.41
CA PHE A 24 -25.88 -9.85 -1.22
C PHE A 24 -27.34 -10.17 -1.59
N GLU A 25 -28.29 -9.48 -0.99
CA GLU A 25 -29.74 -9.62 -1.24
C GLU A 25 -30.23 -8.59 -2.26
N LEU A 26 -29.41 -7.57 -2.52
CA LEU A 26 -29.66 -6.47 -3.44
C LEU A 26 -28.80 -6.65 -4.70
N SER A 27 -29.05 -5.85 -5.73
CA SER A 27 -28.28 -5.87 -6.96
C SER A 27 -28.01 -4.46 -7.47
N GLY A 28 -26.93 -4.33 -8.27
CA GLY A 28 -26.53 -3.05 -8.88
C GLY A 28 -26.34 -1.95 -7.84
N GLN A 29 -26.76 -0.73 -8.17
CA GLN A 29 -26.59 0.46 -7.33
C GLN A 29 -27.16 0.29 -5.90
N ALA A 30 -28.27 -0.43 -5.73
CA ALA A 30 -28.87 -0.61 -4.41
C ALA A 30 -27.96 -1.40 -3.43
N ALA A 31 -27.23 -2.39 -3.94
CA ALA A 31 -26.25 -3.13 -3.12
C ALA A 31 -25.09 -2.21 -2.70
N ASP A 32 -24.59 -1.39 -3.63
CA ASP A 32 -23.49 -0.47 -3.38
C ASP A 32 -23.87 0.66 -2.40
N ASP A 33 -25.11 1.16 -2.51
CA ASP A 33 -25.67 2.15 -1.57
C ASP A 33 -25.83 1.56 -0.16
N ALA A 34 -26.30 0.33 -0.03
CA ALA A 34 -26.42 -0.33 1.27
C ALA A 34 -25.09 -0.47 1.99
N VAL A 35 -24.01 -0.80 1.24
CA VAL A 35 -22.64 -0.85 1.79
C VAL A 35 -22.22 0.54 2.28
N ARG A 36 -22.41 1.57 1.47
CA ARG A 36 -22.05 2.94 1.82
C ARG A 36 -22.83 3.45 3.04
N GLU A 37 -24.13 3.19 3.10
CA GLU A 37 -25.00 3.60 4.22
C GLU A 37 -24.65 2.88 5.53
N SER A 38 -24.03 1.71 5.46
CA SER A 38 -23.48 1.03 6.65
C SER A 38 -22.23 1.70 7.24
N GLY A 39 -21.72 2.76 6.61
CA GLY A 39 -20.48 3.44 6.99
C GLY A 39 -19.21 2.78 6.47
N LEU A 40 -19.33 1.79 5.57
CA LEU A 40 -18.20 1.07 4.98
C LEU A 40 -17.91 1.58 3.56
N ILE A 41 -16.64 1.76 3.24
CA ILE A 41 -16.16 2.01 1.88
C ILE A 41 -15.11 0.96 1.51
N LEU A 42 -15.26 0.37 0.34
CA LEU A 42 -14.27 -0.54 -0.23
C LEU A 42 -13.57 0.13 -1.41
N PHE A 43 -12.23 0.00 -1.47
CA PHE A 43 -11.44 0.46 -2.60
C PHE A 43 -10.72 -0.70 -3.29
N ASP A 44 -11.01 -0.91 -4.59
CA ASP A 44 -10.15 -1.71 -5.46
C ASP A 44 -8.97 -0.84 -5.87
N ALA A 45 -7.81 -1.15 -5.34
CA ALA A 45 -6.56 -0.42 -5.56
C ALA A 45 -5.65 -1.13 -6.57
N THR A 46 -6.21 -1.97 -7.43
CA THR A 46 -5.44 -2.79 -8.36
C THR A 46 -4.53 -1.97 -9.26
N TYR A 47 -3.27 -2.36 -9.30
CA TYR A 47 -2.23 -1.75 -10.12
C TYR A 47 -1.30 -2.82 -10.71
N PHE A 48 -1.13 -2.80 -12.03
CA PHE A 48 -0.22 -3.70 -12.74
C PHE A 48 1.07 -2.98 -13.12
N LEU A 49 2.16 -3.27 -12.38
CA LEU A 49 3.45 -2.59 -12.60
C LEU A 49 4.06 -2.98 -13.95
N THR A 50 4.07 -4.25 -14.28
CA THR A 50 4.81 -4.81 -15.42
C THR A 50 3.92 -5.28 -16.57
N ASP A 51 2.72 -5.75 -16.27
CA ASP A 51 1.79 -6.23 -17.29
C ASP A 51 0.95 -5.06 -17.84
N LYS A 52 1.41 -4.52 -18.97
CA LYS A 52 0.74 -3.41 -19.66
C LYS A 52 -0.39 -3.85 -20.59
N THR A 53 -0.65 -5.15 -20.69
CA THR A 53 -1.77 -5.69 -21.48
C THR A 53 -3.06 -5.73 -20.67
N ARG A 54 -2.98 -5.63 -19.35
CA ARG A 54 -4.12 -5.61 -18.43
C ARG A 54 -4.58 -4.18 -18.14
N ASP A 55 -5.90 -4.01 -18.13
CA ASP A 55 -6.55 -2.76 -17.71
C ASP A 55 -7.22 -2.97 -16.33
N PRO A 56 -6.68 -2.37 -15.25
CA PRO A 56 -7.21 -2.60 -13.91
C PRO A 56 -8.63 -2.06 -13.72
N TYR A 57 -9.00 -0.99 -14.44
CA TYR A 57 -10.36 -0.45 -14.37
C TYR A 57 -11.36 -1.34 -15.11
N ALA A 58 -11.02 -1.80 -16.30
CA ALA A 58 -11.87 -2.73 -17.03
C ALA A 58 -12.12 -4.03 -16.24
N GLU A 59 -11.06 -4.56 -15.60
CA GLU A 59 -11.20 -5.74 -14.74
C GLU A 59 -12.04 -5.46 -13.47
N TYR A 60 -11.96 -4.25 -12.91
CA TYR A 60 -12.81 -3.81 -11.81
C TYR A 60 -14.30 -3.78 -12.23
N VAL A 61 -14.61 -3.23 -13.40
CA VAL A 61 -15.99 -3.18 -13.92
C VAL A 61 -16.53 -4.58 -14.22
N ASP A 62 -15.68 -5.47 -14.70
CA ASP A 62 -16.06 -6.86 -15.01
C ASP A 62 -16.36 -7.66 -13.74
N GLU A 63 -15.58 -7.46 -12.67
CA GLU A 63 -15.72 -8.23 -11.45
C GLU A 63 -15.17 -7.47 -10.22
N ARG A 64 -15.99 -7.19 -9.24
CA ARG A 64 -15.60 -6.44 -8.03
C ARG A 64 -16.35 -6.87 -6.77
N LEU A 65 -15.89 -6.45 -5.60
CA LEU A 65 -16.67 -6.59 -4.37
C LEU A 65 -17.86 -5.62 -4.38
N PRO A 66 -19.04 -6.02 -3.84
CA PRO A 66 -20.16 -5.10 -3.67
C PRO A 66 -19.76 -3.85 -2.89
N GLY A 67 -20.21 -2.68 -3.33
CA GLY A 67 -19.88 -1.39 -2.70
C GLY A 67 -18.47 -0.87 -2.95
N SER A 68 -17.64 -1.59 -3.71
CA SER A 68 -16.30 -1.13 -4.00
C SER A 68 -16.25 -0.06 -5.08
N ARG A 69 -15.22 0.77 -5.00
CA ARG A 69 -14.86 1.84 -5.94
C ARG A 69 -13.43 1.60 -6.42
N PHE A 70 -13.17 1.95 -7.66
CA PHE A 70 -11.81 1.89 -8.17
C PHE A 70 -10.98 3.06 -7.65
N PHE A 71 -9.87 2.77 -6.97
CA PHE A 71 -8.91 3.74 -6.49
C PHE A 71 -7.64 3.67 -7.35
N ASP A 72 -7.55 4.51 -8.35
CA ASP A 72 -6.38 4.55 -9.21
C ASP A 72 -5.21 5.27 -8.52
N ILE A 73 -4.26 4.49 -8.00
CA ILE A 73 -3.06 5.01 -7.34
C ILE A 73 -2.11 5.76 -8.27
N THR A 74 -2.33 5.70 -9.60
CA THR A 74 -1.49 6.40 -10.58
C THR A 74 -1.98 7.80 -10.87
N THR A 75 -3.27 8.06 -10.69
CA THR A 75 -3.91 9.36 -10.89
C THR A 75 -4.22 10.08 -9.57
N ILE A 76 -4.44 9.32 -8.48
CA ILE A 76 -4.52 9.89 -7.12
C ILE A 76 -3.08 10.00 -6.58
N ALA A 77 -2.29 10.82 -7.25
CA ALA A 77 -0.87 11.05 -7.02
C ALA A 77 -0.52 12.49 -7.38
N ASP A 78 0.66 12.96 -6.98
CA ASP A 78 1.19 14.25 -7.45
C ASP A 78 1.53 14.16 -8.94
N MET A 79 0.64 14.65 -9.78
CA MET A 79 0.78 14.62 -11.24
C MET A 79 1.82 15.62 -11.76
N SER A 80 2.35 16.50 -10.90
CA SER A 80 3.45 17.43 -11.23
C SER A 80 4.83 16.85 -10.94
N SER A 81 4.88 15.72 -10.24
CA SER A 81 6.12 15.04 -9.88
C SER A 81 6.74 14.30 -11.07
N ASP A 82 8.06 14.33 -11.16
CA ASP A 82 8.82 13.51 -12.11
C ASP A 82 8.78 12.00 -11.74
N TRP A 83 8.33 11.69 -10.52
CA TRP A 83 8.31 10.33 -9.98
C TRP A 83 6.88 9.79 -9.91
N PRO A 84 6.64 8.52 -10.31
CA PRO A 84 5.30 7.96 -10.31
C PRO A 84 4.81 7.65 -8.89
N ASN A 85 3.50 7.75 -8.70
CA ASN A 85 2.77 7.39 -7.48
C ASN A 85 3.15 8.21 -6.23
N THR A 86 3.79 9.37 -6.39
CA THR A 86 4.14 10.25 -5.26
C THR A 86 2.90 10.82 -4.59
N VAL A 87 3.04 11.17 -3.31
CA VAL A 87 1.93 11.68 -2.49
C VAL A 87 1.39 12.98 -3.08
N PRO A 88 0.07 13.07 -3.37
CA PRO A 88 -0.54 14.30 -3.85
C PRO A 88 -0.60 15.37 -2.76
N CYS A 89 -0.86 16.61 -3.11
CA CYS A 89 -1.16 17.63 -2.11
C CYS A 89 -2.52 17.35 -1.42
N VAL A 90 -2.74 17.99 -0.27
CA VAL A 90 -3.96 17.80 0.56
C VAL A 90 -5.22 18.02 -0.26
N GLN A 91 -5.26 19.10 -1.02
CA GLN A 91 -6.45 19.51 -1.79
C GLN A 91 -6.78 18.51 -2.90
N GLU A 92 -5.75 17.97 -3.57
CA GLU A 92 -5.92 16.96 -4.62
C GLU A 92 -6.40 15.65 -4.04
N PHE A 93 -5.81 15.20 -2.92
CA PHE A 93 -6.26 13.99 -2.23
C PHE A 93 -7.71 14.11 -1.75
N GLU A 94 -8.05 15.20 -1.02
CA GLU A 94 -9.43 15.44 -0.57
C GLU A 94 -10.41 15.40 -1.74
N LYS A 95 -10.11 16.15 -2.82
CA LYS A 95 -10.96 16.19 -4.01
C LYS A 95 -11.17 14.81 -4.63
N ALA A 96 -10.09 14.04 -4.76
CA ALA A 96 -10.15 12.70 -5.37
C ALA A 96 -11.01 11.74 -4.53
N VAL A 97 -10.76 11.65 -3.22
CA VAL A 97 -11.49 10.71 -2.36
C VAL A 97 -12.93 11.17 -2.08
N GLN A 98 -13.20 12.48 -2.07
CA GLN A 98 -14.56 13.01 -2.05
C GLN A 98 -15.34 12.62 -3.30
N ALA A 99 -14.73 12.72 -4.50
CA ALA A 99 -15.35 12.27 -5.75
C ALA A 99 -15.68 10.76 -5.73
N LEU A 100 -14.91 9.97 -4.99
CA LEU A 100 -15.19 8.56 -4.72
C LEU A 100 -16.22 8.34 -3.59
N GLY A 101 -16.88 9.38 -3.11
CA GLY A 101 -17.93 9.30 -2.08
C GLY A 101 -17.42 9.05 -0.66
N CYS A 102 -16.14 9.32 -0.37
CA CYS A 102 -15.56 9.08 0.95
C CYS A 102 -15.89 10.21 1.93
N ASN A 103 -16.37 9.84 3.12
CA ASN A 103 -16.55 10.73 4.27
C ASN A 103 -15.49 10.47 5.33
N SER A 104 -15.27 11.46 6.22
CA SER A 104 -14.29 11.34 7.30
C SER A 104 -14.67 10.32 8.38
N ASP A 105 -15.91 9.90 8.46
CA ASP A 105 -16.44 8.92 9.43
C ASP A 105 -16.54 7.50 8.90
N HIS A 106 -16.24 7.28 7.60
CA HIS A 106 -16.30 5.95 7.02
C HIS A 106 -15.16 5.05 7.51
N PHE A 107 -15.45 3.76 7.65
CA PHE A 107 -14.43 2.72 7.74
C PHE A 107 -14.03 2.26 6.33
N ILE A 108 -12.74 2.33 6.03
CA ILE A 108 -12.22 2.05 4.70
C ILE A 108 -11.56 0.67 4.67
N VAL A 109 -11.84 -0.13 3.64
CA VAL A 109 -11.12 -1.37 3.36
C VAL A 109 -10.56 -1.30 1.94
N ALA A 110 -9.25 -1.35 1.80
CA ALA A 110 -8.58 -1.43 0.51
C ALA A 110 -8.26 -2.89 0.15
N TYR A 111 -8.40 -3.26 -1.11
CA TYR A 111 -7.99 -4.55 -1.63
C TYR A 111 -7.37 -4.42 -3.02
N ASP A 112 -6.69 -5.44 -3.50
CA ASP A 112 -6.26 -5.52 -4.89
C ASP A 112 -6.38 -6.96 -5.44
N ARG A 113 -6.24 -7.09 -6.76
CA ARG A 113 -6.39 -8.36 -7.50
C ARG A 113 -5.15 -9.25 -7.47
N LEU A 114 -4.02 -8.75 -6.96
CA LEU A 114 -2.78 -9.50 -6.82
C LEU A 114 -2.63 -10.13 -5.43
N GLY A 115 -3.60 -9.86 -4.56
CA GLY A 115 -3.70 -10.36 -3.21
C GLY A 115 -3.21 -9.37 -2.17
N LEU A 116 -2.02 -8.83 -2.33
CA LEU A 116 -1.47 -7.78 -1.48
C LEU A 116 -0.26 -7.15 -2.19
N PHE A 117 -0.54 -6.22 -3.11
CA PHE A 117 0.49 -5.54 -3.88
C PHE A 117 0.38 -4.02 -3.77
N SER A 118 -0.81 -3.47 -4.01
CA SER A 118 -1.07 -2.02 -4.04
C SER A 118 -2.08 -1.54 -3.00
N ALA A 119 -2.88 -2.43 -2.43
CA ALA A 119 -3.88 -2.07 -1.41
C ALA A 119 -3.24 -1.41 -0.17
N ALA A 120 -2.06 -1.86 0.25
CA ALA A 120 -1.32 -1.26 1.35
C ALA A 120 -0.90 0.20 1.07
N ARG A 121 -0.75 0.60 -0.21
CA ARG A 121 -0.50 2.00 -0.58
C ARG A 121 -1.71 2.87 -0.28
N VAL A 122 -2.92 2.42 -0.54
CA VAL A 122 -4.15 3.14 -0.21
C VAL A 122 -4.29 3.28 1.30
N TRP A 123 -4.09 2.19 2.06
CA TRP A 123 -4.05 2.23 3.52
C TRP A 123 -3.05 3.29 4.02
N TRP A 124 -1.83 3.30 3.50
CA TRP A 124 -0.79 4.23 3.91
C TRP A 124 -1.15 5.68 3.56
N LEU A 125 -1.72 5.95 2.38
CA LEU A 125 -2.19 7.29 1.98
C LEU A 125 -3.22 7.82 2.99
N PHE A 126 -4.24 7.04 3.31
CA PHE A 126 -5.24 7.46 4.30
C PHE A 126 -4.61 7.72 5.68
N ARG A 127 -3.69 6.87 6.12
CA ARG A 127 -2.93 7.08 7.36
C ARG A 127 -2.09 8.37 7.32
N HIS A 128 -1.42 8.63 6.20
CA HIS A 128 -0.66 9.85 5.99
C HIS A 128 -1.55 11.09 6.03
N PHE A 129 -2.74 11.02 5.47
CA PHE A 129 -3.74 12.09 5.50
C PHE A 129 -4.62 12.09 6.77
N GLY A 130 -4.20 11.38 7.82
CA GLY A 130 -4.76 11.47 9.16
C GLY A 130 -6.00 10.63 9.43
N HIS A 131 -6.40 9.75 8.49
CA HIS A 131 -7.52 8.85 8.66
C HIS A 131 -7.06 7.50 9.21
N GLU A 132 -7.54 7.15 10.40
CA GLU A 132 -7.11 5.93 11.10
C GLU A 132 -8.02 4.71 10.84
N SER A 133 -9.30 4.99 10.49
CA SER A 133 -10.31 3.96 10.25
C SER A 133 -10.13 3.31 8.86
N VAL A 134 -8.95 2.76 8.61
CA VAL A 134 -8.59 2.14 7.33
C VAL A 134 -7.87 0.81 7.55
N ALA A 135 -8.24 -0.19 6.75
CA ALA A 135 -7.63 -1.52 6.76
C ALA A 135 -7.42 -2.04 5.33
N VAL A 136 -6.60 -3.08 5.21
CA VAL A 136 -6.41 -3.85 3.97
C VAL A 136 -7.11 -5.20 4.11
N LEU A 137 -7.76 -5.66 3.05
CA LEU A 137 -8.32 -7.01 2.97
C LEU A 137 -7.18 -8.02 2.81
N ASP A 138 -6.94 -8.83 3.82
CA ASP A 138 -5.86 -9.81 3.84
C ASP A 138 -6.04 -10.87 2.76
N GLY A 139 -5.06 -11.00 1.87
CA GLY A 139 -5.13 -11.84 0.67
C GLY A 139 -5.95 -11.25 -0.49
N GLY A 140 -6.55 -10.07 -0.31
CA GLY A 140 -7.26 -9.31 -1.36
C GLY A 140 -8.31 -10.12 -2.11
N LEU A 141 -8.49 -9.81 -3.40
CA LEU A 141 -9.45 -10.50 -4.26
C LEU A 141 -9.07 -11.97 -4.50
N VAL A 142 -7.78 -12.32 -4.43
CA VAL A 142 -7.31 -13.71 -4.59
C VAL A 142 -7.93 -14.61 -3.51
N LYS A 143 -7.83 -14.22 -2.25
CA LYS A 143 -8.38 -14.96 -1.12
C LYS A 143 -9.90 -14.97 -1.12
N TRP A 144 -10.52 -13.85 -1.46
CA TRP A 144 -11.97 -13.72 -1.59
C TRP A 144 -12.54 -14.73 -2.60
N LYS A 145 -11.93 -14.81 -3.78
CA LYS A 145 -12.32 -15.77 -4.84
C LYS A 145 -12.06 -17.23 -4.46
N ALA A 146 -10.96 -17.50 -3.79
CA ALA A 146 -10.65 -18.85 -3.29
C ALA A 146 -11.71 -19.34 -2.29
N GLY A 147 -12.31 -18.42 -1.52
CA GLY A 147 -13.44 -18.69 -0.63
C GLY A 147 -14.81 -18.79 -1.36
N GLN A 148 -14.84 -18.62 -2.69
CA GLN A 148 -16.09 -18.62 -3.49
C GLN A 148 -17.12 -17.58 -3.00
N LEU A 149 -16.64 -16.45 -2.48
CA LEU A 149 -17.46 -15.39 -1.93
C LEU A 149 -18.05 -14.52 -3.06
N PRO A 150 -19.26 -13.91 -2.85
CA PRO A 150 -19.99 -13.20 -3.88
C PRO A 150 -19.22 -12.00 -4.45
N LEU A 151 -19.35 -11.81 -5.75
CA LEU A 151 -18.83 -10.68 -6.52
C LEU A 151 -19.96 -10.08 -7.35
N VAL A 152 -19.79 -8.84 -7.76
CA VAL A 152 -20.69 -8.11 -8.64
C VAL A 152 -19.91 -7.54 -9.82
N SER A 153 -20.62 -7.09 -10.84
CA SER A 153 -20.07 -6.40 -12.01
C SER A 153 -20.75 -5.04 -12.20
N GLY A 154 -20.22 -4.27 -13.14
CA GLY A 154 -20.74 -2.96 -13.50
C GLY A 154 -20.02 -1.83 -12.76
N ASP A 155 -20.09 -0.64 -13.38
CA ASP A 155 -19.62 0.60 -12.77
C ASP A 155 -20.65 1.15 -11.79
N VAL A 156 -20.23 2.06 -10.93
CA VAL A 156 -21.04 2.59 -9.83
C VAL A 156 -20.86 4.09 -9.73
N GLU A 157 -21.95 4.79 -9.54
CA GLU A 157 -21.96 6.21 -9.23
C GLU A 157 -22.16 6.43 -7.74
N PHE A 158 -21.37 7.32 -7.16
CA PHE A 158 -21.52 7.71 -5.76
C PHE A 158 -21.68 9.22 -5.63
N PRO A 159 -22.55 9.69 -4.71
CA PRO A 159 -22.58 11.10 -4.35
C PRO A 159 -21.22 11.49 -3.74
N ALA A 160 -20.77 12.71 -4.01
CA ALA A 160 -19.54 13.23 -3.44
C ALA A 160 -19.56 13.16 -1.91
N GLY A 161 -18.43 12.75 -1.33
CA GLY A 161 -18.22 12.70 0.11
C GLY A 161 -17.74 14.03 0.71
N ASN A 162 -17.42 13.99 2.00
CA ASN A 162 -16.97 15.16 2.77
C ASN A 162 -15.63 14.94 3.48
N PHE A 163 -14.81 13.99 3.00
CA PHE A 163 -13.52 13.67 3.62
C PHE A 163 -12.66 14.92 3.86
N LYS A 164 -12.04 15.00 5.03
CA LYS A 164 -11.08 16.04 5.40
C LYS A 164 -9.77 15.42 5.86
N ALA A 165 -8.68 15.91 5.27
CA ALA A 165 -7.34 15.44 5.55
C ALA A 165 -6.68 16.21 6.70
N SER A 166 -5.89 15.49 7.50
CA SER A 166 -5.01 16.03 8.53
C SER A 166 -3.63 15.36 8.39
N VAL A 167 -2.71 16.03 7.70
CA VAL A 167 -1.43 15.42 7.31
C VAL A 167 -0.58 14.99 8.50
N ARG A 168 0.02 13.82 8.42
CA ARG A 168 1.04 13.29 9.34
C ARG A 168 2.42 13.30 8.66
N PRO A 169 3.17 14.39 8.75
CA PRO A 169 4.46 14.51 8.05
C PRO A 169 5.51 13.49 8.52
N SER A 170 5.36 12.97 9.76
CA SER A 170 6.27 11.96 10.31
C SER A 170 6.28 10.64 9.52
N LEU A 171 5.20 10.34 8.79
CA LEU A 171 5.10 9.11 7.99
C LEU A 171 5.83 9.19 6.64
N LEU A 172 6.35 10.33 6.26
CA LEU A 172 6.98 10.57 4.95
C LEU A 172 8.44 11.00 5.12
N ARG A 173 9.31 10.57 4.20
CA ARG A 173 10.70 11.08 4.08
C ARG A 173 10.98 11.48 2.64
N SER A 174 11.60 12.65 2.47
CA SER A 174 12.14 13.09 1.17
C SER A 174 13.46 12.39 0.87
N ALA A 175 13.89 12.47 -0.39
CA ALA A 175 15.20 11.95 -0.81
C ALA A 175 16.36 12.60 -0.06
N GLU A 176 16.29 13.91 0.22
CA GLU A 176 17.30 14.65 0.96
C GLU A 176 17.38 14.19 2.42
N GLN A 177 16.23 13.89 3.05
CA GLN A 177 16.18 13.31 4.40
C GLN A 177 16.83 11.91 4.41
N VAL A 178 16.52 11.08 3.41
CA VAL A 178 17.16 9.75 3.25
C VAL A 178 18.65 9.88 2.99
N GLN A 179 19.08 10.83 2.16
CA GLN A 179 20.50 11.12 1.93
C GLN A 179 21.22 11.52 3.23
N ALA A 180 20.59 12.36 4.06
CA ALA A 180 21.16 12.73 5.36
C ALA A 180 21.32 11.51 6.29
N ILE A 181 20.36 10.56 6.26
CA ILE A 181 20.46 9.29 7.00
C ILE A 181 21.65 8.47 6.50
N VAL A 182 21.81 8.32 5.19
CA VAL A 182 22.93 7.59 4.59
C VAL A 182 24.28 8.23 4.95
N ALA A 183 24.38 9.56 4.85
CA ALA A 183 25.60 10.30 5.18
C ALA A 183 25.97 10.21 6.68
N SER A 184 24.99 9.96 7.55
CA SER A 184 25.18 9.85 9.00
C SER A 184 25.63 8.47 9.46
N LYS A 185 25.65 7.47 8.59
CA LYS A 185 26.08 6.11 8.97
C LYS A 185 27.58 6.06 9.27
N PRO A 186 28.03 5.28 10.26
CA PRO A 186 27.25 4.38 11.14
C PRO A 186 26.63 5.04 12.38
N SER A 187 26.72 6.35 12.55
CA SER A 187 26.27 7.05 13.78
C SER A 187 24.74 7.10 13.95
N THR A 188 23.96 6.88 12.87
CA THR A 188 22.48 6.83 12.95
C THR A 188 21.97 5.45 13.30
N SER A 189 20.90 5.38 14.10
CA SER A 189 20.14 4.16 14.36
C SER A 189 19.03 3.89 13.33
N VAL A 190 18.76 4.82 12.41
CA VAL A 190 17.69 4.70 11.42
C VAL A 190 18.02 3.58 10.42
N GLN A 191 17.07 2.69 10.23
CA GLN A 191 17.15 1.58 9.28
C GLN A 191 16.40 1.95 8.00
N ILE A 192 17.03 1.77 6.83
CA ILE A 192 16.34 1.87 5.54
C ILE A 192 16.08 0.45 5.08
N VAL A 193 14.82 0.11 4.78
CA VAL A 193 14.41 -1.26 4.39
C VAL A 193 13.77 -1.24 3.02
N ASP A 194 14.39 -1.94 2.07
CA ASP A 194 13.99 -1.99 0.66
C ASP A 194 13.14 -3.25 0.39
N ALA A 195 11.90 -3.05 -0.07
CA ALA A 195 10.93 -4.08 -0.37
C ALA A 195 11.09 -4.73 -1.76
N ARG A 196 12.05 -4.30 -2.58
CA ARG A 196 12.29 -4.88 -3.90
C ARG A 196 12.84 -6.30 -3.78
N GLY A 197 12.61 -7.11 -4.83
CA GLY A 197 13.22 -8.45 -4.93
C GLY A 197 14.75 -8.39 -4.86
N ALA A 198 15.34 -9.44 -4.29
CA ALA A 198 16.78 -9.50 -3.99
C ALA A 198 17.69 -9.23 -5.21
N GLY A 199 17.32 -9.72 -6.40
CA GLY A 199 18.11 -9.47 -7.61
C GLY A 199 18.16 -8.00 -8.03
N ARG A 200 17.05 -7.25 -7.86
CA ARG A 200 17.02 -5.80 -8.12
C ARG A 200 17.83 -5.03 -7.08
N PHE A 201 17.70 -5.40 -5.82
CA PHE A 201 18.49 -4.82 -4.74
C PHE A 201 19.98 -5.05 -4.93
N ALA A 202 20.40 -6.26 -5.29
CA ALA A 202 21.78 -6.60 -5.55
C ALA A 202 22.38 -5.91 -6.80
N GLY A 203 21.53 -5.38 -7.69
CA GLY A 203 21.96 -4.85 -8.97
C GLY A 203 22.08 -5.88 -10.09
N ASN A 204 21.67 -7.13 -9.83
CA ASN A 204 21.81 -8.27 -10.75
C ASN A 204 20.58 -8.50 -11.64
N SER A 205 19.50 -7.74 -11.43
CA SER A 205 18.28 -7.80 -12.24
C SER A 205 17.91 -6.42 -12.76
N GLN A 206 17.35 -6.40 -13.96
CA GLN A 206 16.91 -5.16 -14.62
C GLN A 206 15.75 -4.52 -13.85
N GLU A 207 15.77 -3.19 -13.75
CA GLU A 207 14.64 -2.42 -13.24
C GLU A 207 13.48 -2.39 -14.25
N PRO A 208 12.21 -2.45 -13.77
CA PRO A 208 11.04 -2.39 -14.66
C PRO A 208 10.92 -1.07 -15.42
N ARG A 209 11.54 0.00 -14.90
CA ARG A 209 11.57 1.32 -15.54
C ARG A 209 12.95 1.58 -16.11
N ALA A 210 12.98 2.06 -17.35
CA ALA A 210 14.24 2.38 -18.04
C ALA A 210 14.97 3.57 -17.37
N GLY A 211 16.29 3.62 -17.54
CA GLY A 211 17.12 4.75 -17.12
C GLY A 211 17.53 4.76 -15.65
N LEU A 212 17.10 3.76 -14.85
CA LEU A 212 17.51 3.63 -13.47
C LEU A 212 18.84 2.88 -13.33
N ARG A 213 19.69 3.35 -12.39
CA ARG A 213 20.92 2.63 -12.02
C ARG A 213 20.56 1.31 -11.34
N ALA A 214 21.41 0.30 -11.49
CA ALA A 214 21.34 -0.95 -10.74
C ALA A 214 21.89 -0.76 -9.31
N GLY A 215 21.37 -1.54 -8.34
CA GLY A 215 21.82 -1.53 -6.96
C GLY A 215 20.78 -1.02 -5.96
N HIS A 216 21.24 -0.47 -4.84
CA HIS A 216 20.40 -0.06 -3.71
C HIS A 216 20.95 1.16 -2.97
N ILE A 217 20.16 1.73 -2.06
CA ILE A 217 20.58 2.82 -1.16
C ILE A 217 21.65 2.28 -0.19
N PRO A 218 22.84 2.91 -0.10
CA PRO A 218 23.92 2.39 0.74
C PRO A 218 23.51 2.15 2.19
N GLY A 219 23.86 0.97 2.71
CA GLY A 219 23.55 0.55 4.07
C GLY A 219 22.07 0.26 4.33
N SER A 220 21.25 0.11 3.30
CA SER A 220 19.86 -0.39 3.45
C SER A 220 19.83 -1.91 3.61
N TYR A 221 18.76 -2.40 4.25
CA TYR A 221 18.43 -3.82 4.37
C TYR A 221 17.51 -4.22 3.23
N ASN A 222 17.65 -5.44 2.71
CA ASN A 222 16.69 -5.97 1.75
C ASN A 222 15.69 -6.89 2.43
N LEU A 223 14.43 -6.57 2.30
CA LEU A 223 13.32 -7.42 2.73
C LEU A 223 12.26 -7.44 1.61
N PRO A 224 12.38 -8.34 0.62
CA PRO A 224 11.36 -8.49 -0.40
C PRO A 224 9.98 -8.68 0.23
N TYR A 225 9.00 -7.86 -0.22
CA TYR A 225 7.67 -7.82 0.41
C TYR A 225 6.97 -9.18 0.40
N ASP A 226 7.18 -9.99 -0.63
CA ASP A 226 6.59 -11.32 -0.80
C ASP A 226 7.06 -12.34 0.26
N ARG A 227 8.20 -12.10 0.91
CA ARG A 227 8.63 -12.92 2.06
C ARG A 227 7.70 -12.82 3.27
N LEU A 228 6.93 -11.74 3.37
CA LEU A 228 5.94 -11.54 4.44
C LEU A 228 4.60 -12.23 4.16
N LEU A 229 4.42 -12.79 2.96
CA LEU A 229 3.14 -13.34 2.50
C LEU A 229 3.19 -14.87 2.41
N ASN A 230 2.03 -15.48 2.64
CA ASN A 230 1.73 -16.87 2.35
C ASN A 230 1.47 -17.09 0.86
N GLU A 231 1.33 -18.33 0.43
CA GLU A 231 0.98 -18.68 -0.95
C GLU A 231 -0.39 -18.11 -1.36
N ASP A 232 -1.36 -18.08 -0.44
CA ASP A 232 -2.69 -17.52 -0.64
C ASP A 232 -2.73 -15.97 -0.54
N LYS A 233 -1.56 -15.34 -0.51
CA LYS A 233 -1.34 -13.89 -0.45
C LYS A 233 -1.75 -13.21 0.85
N THR A 234 -2.14 -13.94 1.87
CA THR A 234 -2.32 -13.38 3.21
C THR A 234 -0.96 -13.10 3.87
N TYR A 235 -0.94 -12.21 4.85
CA TYR A 235 0.26 -12.06 5.67
C TYR A 235 0.55 -13.35 6.45
N LYS A 236 1.83 -13.64 6.60
CA LYS A 236 2.29 -14.64 7.57
C LYS A 236 1.91 -14.25 8.99
N SER A 237 1.94 -15.21 9.89
CA SER A 237 1.72 -14.94 11.31
C SER A 237 2.75 -13.92 11.85
N GLU A 238 2.39 -13.20 12.90
CA GLU A 238 3.29 -12.23 13.55
C GLU A 238 4.60 -12.89 14.01
N ALA A 239 4.53 -14.13 14.50
CA ALA A 239 5.71 -14.87 14.93
C ALA A 239 6.66 -15.18 13.76
N GLU A 240 6.13 -15.58 12.61
CA GLU A 240 6.92 -15.83 11.41
C GLU A 240 7.54 -14.54 10.88
N ILE A 241 6.76 -13.42 10.85
CA ILE A 241 7.27 -12.13 10.39
C ILE A 241 8.39 -11.66 11.33
N ARG A 242 8.21 -11.73 12.65
CA ARG A 242 9.28 -11.38 13.62
C ARG A 242 10.56 -12.17 13.37
N LYS A 243 10.44 -13.49 13.15
CA LYS A 243 11.59 -14.32 12.81
C LYS A 243 12.27 -13.86 11.51
N ILE A 244 11.50 -13.51 10.47
CA ILE A 244 12.04 -12.99 9.21
C ILE A 244 12.80 -11.66 9.42
N LEU A 245 12.30 -10.79 10.30
CA LEU A 245 12.96 -9.52 10.64
C LEU A 245 14.25 -9.76 11.41
N ASP A 246 14.24 -10.65 12.39
CA ASP A 246 15.42 -11.03 13.17
C ASP A 246 16.50 -11.62 12.27
N ASP A 247 16.15 -12.54 11.37
CA ASP A 247 17.04 -13.17 10.40
C ASP A 247 17.63 -12.12 9.41
N ALA A 248 16.89 -11.03 9.13
CA ALA A 248 17.33 -9.92 8.29
C ALA A 248 18.08 -8.80 9.06
N GLY A 249 18.21 -8.90 10.38
CA GLY A 249 18.84 -7.88 11.24
C GLY A 249 18.04 -6.59 11.37
N ILE A 250 16.71 -6.64 11.17
CA ILE A 250 15.79 -5.50 11.24
C ILE A 250 15.15 -5.46 12.62
N SER A 251 15.32 -4.34 13.34
CA SER A 251 14.79 -4.13 14.69
C SER A 251 13.60 -3.16 14.66
N LEU A 252 12.47 -3.57 15.22
CA LEU A 252 11.26 -2.73 15.34
C LEU A 252 11.39 -1.65 16.43
N ASP A 253 12.41 -1.72 17.30
CA ASP A 253 12.69 -0.72 18.33
C ASP A 253 13.43 0.51 17.79
N LYS A 254 13.91 0.45 16.56
CA LYS A 254 14.64 1.54 15.88
C LYS A 254 13.74 2.21 14.85
N PRO A 255 13.97 3.51 14.55
CA PRO A 255 13.29 4.16 13.45
C PRO A 255 13.56 3.45 12.11
N ILE A 256 12.50 3.30 11.31
CA ILE A 256 12.55 2.60 10.02
C ILE A 256 12.06 3.52 8.90
N VAL A 257 12.80 3.54 7.80
CA VAL A 257 12.34 4.13 6.52
C VAL A 257 12.16 2.99 5.53
N THR A 258 10.94 2.78 5.08
CA THR A 258 10.63 1.79 4.04
C THR A 258 10.82 2.40 2.65
N SER A 259 11.30 1.60 1.72
CA SER A 259 11.52 1.98 0.31
C SER A 259 11.20 0.80 -0.60
N CYS A 260 10.96 1.07 -1.88
CA CYS A 260 10.83 0.02 -2.90
C CYS A 260 11.21 0.56 -4.30
N GLY A 261 10.42 0.27 -5.33
CA GLY A 261 10.58 0.86 -6.67
C GLY A 261 9.98 2.27 -6.77
N SER A 262 8.76 2.48 -6.27
CA SER A 262 7.99 3.73 -6.41
C SER A 262 6.96 3.91 -5.30
N GLY A 263 7.31 3.60 -4.06
CA GLY A 263 6.47 3.84 -2.88
C GLY A 263 5.23 2.95 -2.74
N VAL A 264 5.06 1.92 -3.55
CA VAL A 264 3.87 1.05 -3.53
C VAL A 264 4.07 -0.14 -2.59
N THR A 265 4.96 -1.07 -2.94
CA THR A 265 5.18 -2.30 -2.13
C THR A 265 5.90 -2.05 -0.81
N ALA A 266 6.58 -0.91 -0.65
CA ALA A 266 7.13 -0.48 0.63
C ALA A 266 6.05 -0.31 1.71
N CYS A 267 4.83 0.05 1.32
CA CYS A 267 3.69 0.17 2.22
C CYS A 267 3.25 -1.17 2.82
N ILE A 268 3.55 -2.31 2.16
CA ILE A 268 3.34 -3.65 2.71
C ILE A 268 4.24 -3.85 3.93
N LEU A 269 5.50 -3.44 3.84
CA LEU A 269 6.43 -3.47 4.97
C LEU A 269 5.96 -2.52 6.08
N SER A 270 5.56 -1.28 5.73
CA SER A 270 5.06 -0.30 6.70
C SER A 270 3.86 -0.84 7.49
N LEU A 271 2.90 -1.47 6.81
CA LEU A 271 1.74 -2.09 7.45
C LEU A 271 2.16 -3.25 8.38
N ALA A 272 3.06 -4.12 7.93
CA ALA A 272 3.56 -5.23 8.76
C ALA A 272 4.29 -4.70 10.01
N PHE A 273 5.13 -3.67 9.87
CA PHE A 273 5.88 -3.09 10.99
C PHE A 273 4.96 -2.38 11.99
N GLU A 274 3.97 -1.62 11.51
CA GLU A 274 2.96 -1.00 12.38
C GLU A 274 2.17 -2.06 13.17
N ARG A 275 1.73 -3.12 12.51
CA ARG A 275 1.04 -4.26 13.16
C ARG A 275 1.87 -4.95 14.23
N LEU A 276 3.17 -5.01 14.04
CA LEU A 276 4.11 -5.60 14.99
C LEU A 276 4.57 -4.63 16.08
N GLY A 277 4.05 -3.40 16.09
CA GLY A 277 4.27 -2.40 17.13
C GLY A 277 5.51 -1.51 16.92
N ALA A 278 6.01 -1.40 15.67
CA ALA A 278 7.03 -0.39 15.37
C ALA A 278 6.50 1.02 15.64
N LYS A 279 7.29 1.83 16.36
CA LYS A 279 6.85 3.15 16.85
C LYS A 279 7.15 4.29 15.89
N ASP A 280 8.13 4.13 15.01
CA ASP A 280 8.61 5.16 14.09
C ASP A 280 8.91 4.52 12.74
N THR A 281 7.88 4.48 11.89
CA THR A 281 7.98 3.96 10.53
C THR A 281 7.56 5.05 9.55
N ALA A 282 8.43 5.36 8.59
CA ALA A 282 8.17 6.31 7.52
C ALA A 282 8.42 5.69 6.15
N LEU A 283 7.80 6.23 5.13
CA LEU A 283 7.99 5.85 3.74
C LEU A 283 8.90 6.86 3.03
N PHE A 284 9.90 6.38 2.33
CA PHE A 284 10.57 7.15 1.27
C PHE A 284 9.76 7.01 -0.02
N ASP A 285 8.97 8.02 -0.32
CA ASP A 285 7.93 7.97 -1.36
C ASP A 285 8.50 7.80 -2.77
N GLY A 286 9.47 8.65 -3.18
CA GLY A 286 10.13 8.55 -4.48
C GLY A 286 10.89 7.23 -4.68
N SER A 287 11.30 6.61 -3.59
CA SER A 287 11.91 5.27 -3.58
C SER A 287 13.07 5.13 -4.57
N TRP A 288 13.28 3.93 -5.12
CA TRP A 288 14.37 3.70 -6.07
C TRP A 288 14.21 4.48 -7.38
N THR A 289 12.98 4.76 -7.80
CA THR A 289 12.76 5.54 -9.03
C THR A 289 13.35 6.94 -8.92
N GLU A 290 13.21 7.59 -7.77
CA GLU A 290 13.88 8.87 -7.51
C GLU A 290 15.37 8.66 -7.24
N TRP A 291 15.73 7.82 -6.27
CA TRP A 291 17.12 7.65 -5.85
C TRP A 291 18.03 7.15 -6.98
N GLY A 292 17.59 6.14 -7.71
CA GLY A 292 18.35 5.52 -8.79
C GLY A 292 18.52 6.40 -10.03
N SER A 293 17.62 7.39 -10.25
CA SER A 293 17.72 8.34 -11.35
C SER A 293 18.64 9.53 -11.04
N ARG A 294 18.73 9.95 -9.77
CA ARG A 294 19.50 11.13 -9.34
C ARG A 294 20.98 10.77 -9.18
N LYS A 295 21.81 11.26 -10.11
CA LYS A 295 23.24 10.90 -10.20
C LYS A 295 24.06 11.35 -8.99
N GLU A 296 23.64 12.38 -8.28
CA GLU A 296 24.27 12.92 -7.07
C GLU A 296 24.09 12.02 -5.84
N PHE A 297 23.16 11.05 -5.87
CA PHE A 297 22.96 10.13 -4.76
C PHE A 297 23.86 8.89 -4.90
N PRO A 298 24.47 8.43 -3.80
CA PRO A 298 25.32 7.23 -3.83
C PRO A 298 24.49 5.96 -4.05
N VAL A 299 25.09 4.98 -4.69
CA VAL A 299 24.51 3.65 -4.93
C VAL A 299 25.52 2.59 -4.51
N SER A 300 25.05 1.52 -3.90
CA SER A 300 25.82 0.30 -3.64
C SER A 300 25.24 -0.89 -4.39
N THR A 301 26.09 -1.85 -4.68
CA THR A 301 25.76 -3.18 -5.17
C THR A 301 26.27 -4.24 -4.16
N LEU A 302 25.83 -5.48 -4.25
CA LEU A 302 26.38 -6.53 -3.38
C LEU A 302 27.81 -6.95 -3.78
N ASP A 303 28.25 -6.60 -4.98
CA ASP A 303 29.62 -6.85 -5.43
C ASP A 303 30.63 -5.84 -4.84
N ASP A 304 30.15 -4.75 -4.22
CA ASP A 304 30.95 -3.72 -3.56
C ASP A 304 31.21 -3.99 -2.07
N SER A 305 30.75 -5.16 -1.54
CA SER A 305 30.74 -5.50 -0.10
C SER A 305 31.87 -6.41 0.30
#